data_14c5eb30879d65e942708d03fdb7f476
#
_entry.id   14c5eb30879d65e942708d03fdb7f476
#
_cell.length_a   1.000
_cell.length_b   1.000
_cell.length_c   1.000
_cell.angle_alpha   90.00
_cell.angle_beta   90.00
_cell.angle_gamma   90.00
#
_symmetry.space_group_name_H-M   'P 1'
#
loop_
_entity.id
_entity.type
_entity.pdbx_description
1 polymer ?
#
loop_
_entity_poly.entity_id
_entity_poly.type
_entity_poly.pdbx_seq_one_letter_code
_entity_poly.pdbx_strand_id
1 'polypeptide(L)'
;SGTLDPSVTGVLPIALKNATKAMPVLTGLNKEYVGVMHLHKEVPEDLLRNVILEKFIGKIRQRPPVKSAVARIEREREIYFFDILEIDGKDVLFKVACEAGTYIRKLCHDVGQALRVGAHMSELRRTKVGDLTEENTHSLVEIRDAYEFWKENKDEADLRKILIPVEYATMHVKRVFVKDSAVDAMCNGSPLYPKGITRIQKNIFKE
;
A
#
# COMPACT_ATOMS: atom_id res chain seq x y z
N SER A 1 -1.69 6.41 4.92
CA SER A 1 -2.02 6.32 3.49
C SER A 1 -2.82 5.07 3.19
N GLY A 2 -4.06 5.23 2.71
CA GLY A 2 -4.99 4.12 2.49
C GLY A 2 -5.47 3.54 3.82
N THR A 3 -6.75 3.77 4.13
CA THR A 3 -7.37 3.23 5.34
C THR A 3 -7.35 1.70 5.33
N LEU A 4 -7.19 1.10 6.50
CA LEU A 4 -7.47 -0.32 6.72
C LEU A 4 -8.93 -0.46 7.15
N ASP A 5 -9.56 -1.57 6.77
CA ASP A 5 -10.86 -1.96 7.34
C ASP A 5 -10.70 -2.24 8.85
N PRO A 6 -11.74 -2.12 9.68
CA PRO A 6 -11.61 -2.29 11.14
C PRO A 6 -11.01 -3.63 11.60
N SER A 7 -11.20 -4.70 10.81
CA SER A 7 -10.66 -6.03 11.08
C SER A 7 -9.30 -6.31 10.42
N VAL A 8 -8.72 -5.32 9.73
CA VAL A 8 -7.46 -5.46 8.99
C VAL A 8 -6.32 -4.82 9.77
N THR A 9 -5.21 -5.53 9.90
CA THR A 9 -4.00 -5.07 10.59
C THR A 9 -2.87 -4.71 9.61
N GLY A 10 -1.70 -4.34 10.14
CA GLY A 10 -0.45 -4.18 9.38
C GLY A 10 -0.08 -2.74 9.10
N VAL A 11 0.73 -2.54 8.08
CA VAL A 11 1.40 -1.27 7.75
C VAL A 11 0.41 -0.16 7.43
N LEU A 12 0.39 0.90 8.25
CA LEU A 12 -0.40 2.11 8.04
C LEU A 12 0.50 3.35 8.15
N PRO A 13 0.95 3.94 7.04
CA PRO A 13 1.69 5.19 7.07
C PRO A 13 0.83 6.34 7.58
N ILE A 14 1.33 7.03 8.60
CA ILE A 14 0.69 8.21 9.21
C ILE A 14 1.64 9.40 9.04
N ALA A 15 1.17 10.48 8.45
CA ALA A 15 1.94 11.71 8.31
C ALA A 15 1.55 12.72 9.37
N LEU A 16 2.55 13.40 9.93
CA LEU A 16 2.38 14.41 10.97
C LEU A 16 2.59 15.81 10.41
N LYS A 17 1.77 16.76 10.86
CA LYS A 17 1.91 18.19 10.53
C LYS A 17 2.05 18.42 9.00
N ASN A 18 3.07 19.11 8.57
CA ASN A 18 3.31 19.45 7.16
C ASN A 18 3.61 18.24 6.26
N ALA A 19 4.05 17.11 6.83
CA ALA A 19 4.26 15.88 6.08
C ALA A 19 2.97 15.32 5.46
N THR A 20 1.79 15.75 5.95
CA THR A 20 0.49 15.40 5.35
C THR A 20 0.40 15.81 3.88
N LYS A 21 1.14 16.83 3.44
CA LYS A 21 1.23 17.26 2.03
C LYS A 21 1.87 16.20 1.11
N ALA A 22 2.70 15.29 1.66
CA ALA A 22 3.31 14.19 0.92
C ALA A 22 2.40 12.95 0.81
N MET A 23 1.27 12.90 1.55
CA MET A 23 0.38 11.74 1.57
C MET A 23 -0.16 11.29 0.20
N PRO A 24 -0.50 12.19 -0.74
CA PRO A 24 -0.93 11.77 -2.08
C PRO A 24 0.09 10.87 -2.80
N VAL A 25 1.39 11.12 -2.58
CA VAL A 25 2.48 10.32 -3.17
C VAL A 25 2.46 8.89 -2.63
N LEU A 26 2.27 8.72 -1.31
CA LEU A 26 2.17 7.40 -0.67
C LEU A 26 0.87 6.66 -1.01
N THR A 27 -0.21 7.40 -1.24
CA THR A 27 -1.54 6.80 -1.47
C THR A 27 -1.57 5.98 -2.76
N GLY A 28 -0.85 6.42 -3.79
CA GLY A 28 -0.77 5.74 -5.09
C GLY A 28 0.15 4.52 -5.12
N LEU A 29 0.92 4.25 -4.07
CA LEU A 29 1.86 3.13 -4.06
C LEU A 29 1.18 1.78 -4.01
N ASN A 30 1.86 0.77 -4.57
CA ASN A 30 1.45 -0.63 -4.51
C ASN A 30 1.37 -1.13 -3.07
N LYS A 31 0.52 -2.11 -2.83
CA LYS A 31 0.31 -2.73 -1.52
C LYS A 31 0.53 -4.22 -1.61
N GLU A 32 1.04 -4.80 -0.52
CA GLU A 32 1.14 -6.24 -0.35
C GLU A 32 0.36 -6.65 0.89
N TYR A 33 -0.28 -7.79 0.78
CA TYR A 33 -1.12 -8.35 1.86
C TYR A 33 -0.86 -9.83 2.02
N VAL A 34 -0.99 -10.29 3.24
CA VAL A 34 -1.20 -11.70 3.59
C VAL A 34 -2.58 -11.82 4.21
N GLY A 35 -3.32 -12.84 3.84
CA GLY A 35 -4.68 -13.02 4.34
C GLY A 35 -5.16 -14.46 4.26
N VAL A 36 -6.28 -14.72 4.90
CA VAL A 36 -7.00 -16.00 4.84
C VAL A 36 -8.31 -15.80 4.09
N MET A 37 -8.48 -16.59 3.04
CA MET A 37 -9.74 -16.70 2.30
C MET A 37 -10.41 -18.00 2.69
N HIS A 38 -11.65 -17.91 3.19
CA HIS A 38 -12.48 -19.08 3.50
C HIS A 38 -13.36 -19.43 2.29
N LEU A 39 -13.16 -20.62 1.74
CA LEU A 39 -14.01 -21.21 0.69
C LEU A 39 -15.26 -21.83 1.33
N HIS A 40 -16.43 -21.64 0.73
CA HIS A 40 -17.65 -22.24 1.30
C HIS A 40 -17.74 -23.76 1.05
N LYS A 41 -16.95 -24.28 0.09
CA LYS A 41 -16.75 -25.71 -0.17
C LYS A 41 -15.29 -25.95 -0.50
N GLU A 42 -14.79 -27.12 -0.16
CA GLU A 42 -13.46 -27.55 -0.57
C GLU A 42 -13.36 -27.67 -2.09
N VAL A 43 -12.20 -27.33 -2.62
CA VAL A 43 -11.87 -27.47 -4.02
C VAL A 43 -10.46 -28.07 -4.17
N PRO A 44 -10.19 -28.80 -5.24
CA PRO A 44 -8.84 -29.27 -5.54
C PRO A 44 -7.87 -28.09 -5.64
N GLU A 45 -6.68 -28.24 -5.05
CA GLU A 45 -5.64 -27.18 -5.06
C GLU A 45 -5.29 -26.74 -6.48
N ASP A 46 -5.10 -27.68 -7.40
CA ASP A 46 -4.77 -27.38 -8.80
C ASP A 46 -5.85 -26.52 -9.47
N LEU A 47 -7.11 -26.78 -9.19
CA LEU A 47 -8.21 -25.96 -9.73
C LEU A 47 -8.17 -24.54 -9.17
N LEU A 48 -7.93 -24.38 -7.87
CA LEU A 48 -7.81 -23.07 -7.24
C LEU A 48 -6.63 -22.27 -7.83
N ARG A 49 -5.45 -22.90 -7.92
CA ARG A 49 -4.23 -22.26 -8.48
C ARG A 49 -4.43 -21.87 -9.94
N ASN A 50 -5.02 -22.74 -10.76
CA ASN A 50 -5.28 -22.45 -12.17
C ASN A 50 -6.26 -21.28 -12.34
N VAL A 51 -7.35 -21.25 -11.58
CA VAL A 51 -8.33 -20.15 -11.62
C VAL A 51 -7.70 -18.82 -11.21
N ILE A 52 -6.86 -18.82 -10.18
CA ILE A 52 -6.14 -17.62 -9.76
C ILE A 52 -5.18 -17.14 -10.86
N LEU A 53 -4.36 -18.04 -11.40
CA LEU A 53 -3.38 -17.72 -12.43
C LEU A 53 -4.04 -17.15 -13.71
N GLU A 54 -5.13 -17.77 -14.15
CA GLU A 54 -5.80 -17.38 -15.39
C GLU A 54 -6.63 -16.10 -15.28
N LYS A 55 -7.24 -15.83 -14.11
CA LYS A 55 -8.27 -14.79 -13.98
C LYS A 55 -7.94 -13.66 -13.03
N PHE A 56 -6.98 -13.85 -12.13
CA PHE A 56 -6.75 -12.91 -11.03
C PHE A 56 -5.31 -12.40 -10.93
N ILE A 57 -4.48 -12.67 -11.92
CA ILE A 57 -3.16 -12.04 -12.10
C ILE A 57 -3.23 -11.09 -13.30
N GLY A 58 -2.52 -9.95 -13.21
CA GLY A 58 -2.59 -8.88 -14.18
C GLY A 58 -3.81 -7.98 -14.00
N LYS A 59 -4.42 -7.55 -15.09
CA LYS A 59 -5.53 -6.58 -15.07
C LYS A 59 -6.85 -7.27 -14.76
N ILE A 60 -7.47 -6.84 -13.67
CA ILE A 60 -8.80 -7.27 -13.25
C ILE A 60 -9.76 -6.08 -13.19
N ARG A 61 -11.06 -6.34 -13.26
CA ARG A 61 -12.08 -5.31 -13.05
C ARG A 61 -12.78 -5.51 -11.73
N GLN A 62 -12.81 -4.44 -10.92
CA GLN A 62 -13.48 -4.46 -9.64
C GLN A 62 -14.48 -3.32 -9.52
N ARG A 63 -15.64 -3.63 -8.97
CA ARG A 63 -16.61 -2.64 -8.52
C ARG A 63 -16.47 -2.47 -7.01
N PRO A 64 -16.27 -1.24 -6.50
CA PRO A 64 -16.15 -0.99 -5.06
C PRO A 64 -17.31 -1.61 -4.27
N PRO A 65 -17.06 -2.16 -3.07
CA PRO A 65 -18.12 -2.71 -2.22
C PRO A 65 -19.12 -1.63 -1.79
N VAL A 66 -20.31 -2.05 -1.36
CA VAL A 66 -21.42 -1.14 -1.01
C VAL A 66 -21.02 -0.15 0.11
N LYS A 67 -20.24 -0.62 1.08
CA LYS A 67 -19.76 0.19 2.22
C LYS A 67 -18.45 0.94 1.92
N SER A 68 -18.19 1.30 0.68
CA SER A 68 -17.00 2.09 0.28
C SER A 68 -17.33 3.58 0.23
N ALA A 69 -16.38 4.42 0.65
CA ALA A 69 -16.49 5.89 0.58
C ALA A 69 -16.34 6.45 -0.86
N VAL A 70 -16.05 5.60 -1.87
CA VAL A 70 -15.89 6.01 -3.25
C VAL A 70 -17.06 5.58 -4.14
N ALA A 71 -17.28 6.32 -5.24
CA ALA A 71 -18.32 6.00 -6.20
C ALA A 71 -18.19 4.56 -6.73
N ARG A 72 -19.32 3.84 -6.81
CA ARG A 72 -19.42 2.44 -7.24
C ARG A 72 -19.32 2.29 -8.76
N ILE A 73 -18.27 2.85 -9.32
CA ILE A 73 -17.93 2.71 -10.75
C ILE A 73 -16.91 1.58 -10.88
N GLU A 74 -17.11 0.71 -11.86
CA GLU A 74 -16.14 -0.35 -12.16
C GLU A 74 -14.80 0.27 -12.55
N ARG A 75 -13.72 -0.28 -12.00
CA ARG A 75 -12.36 0.21 -12.24
C ARG A 75 -11.44 -0.96 -12.54
N GLU A 76 -10.55 -0.76 -13.48
CA GLU A 76 -9.43 -1.67 -13.70
C GLU A 76 -8.43 -1.54 -12.56
N ARG A 77 -7.89 -2.70 -12.12
CA ARG A 77 -6.85 -2.81 -11.11
C ARG A 77 -5.87 -3.88 -11.53
N GLU A 78 -4.63 -3.72 -11.15
CA GLU A 78 -3.57 -4.67 -11.46
C GLU A 78 -3.19 -5.49 -10.23
N ILE A 79 -3.16 -6.81 -10.39
CA ILE A 79 -2.62 -7.77 -9.44
C ILE A 79 -1.27 -8.21 -9.96
N TYR A 80 -0.21 -7.93 -9.22
CA TYR A 80 1.17 -8.24 -9.65
C TYR A 80 1.52 -9.69 -9.42
N PHE A 81 1.08 -10.24 -8.30
CA PHE A 81 1.12 -11.67 -8.00
C PHE A 81 0.01 -12.02 -7.00
N PHE A 82 -0.37 -13.30 -7.00
CA PHE A 82 -1.30 -13.87 -6.04
C PHE A 82 -0.89 -15.31 -5.75
N ASP A 83 -0.17 -15.51 -4.64
CA ASP A 83 0.42 -16.78 -4.25
C ASP A 83 -0.42 -17.45 -3.17
N ILE A 84 -0.66 -18.74 -3.31
CA ILE A 84 -1.24 -19.59 -2.26
C ILE A 84 -0.07 -20.14 -1.45
N LEU A 85 -0.03 -19.80 -0.16
CA LEU A 85 1.01 -20.22 0.77
C LEU A 85 0.68 -21.54 1.44
N GLU A 86 -0.59 -21.73 1.85
CA GLU A 86 -1.06 -22.91 2.56
C GLU A 86 -2.56 -23.11 2.33
N ILE A 87 -3.02 -24.36 2.37
CA ILE A 87 -4.43 -24.72 2.31
C ILE A 87 -4.70 -25.68 3.48
N ASP A 88 -5.65 -25.30 4.35
CA ASP A 88 -6.16 -26.14 5.42
C ASP A 88 -7.69 -26.29 5.25
N GLY A 89 -8.10 -27.41 4.67
CA GLY A 89 -9.50 -27.65 4.34
C GLY A 89 -10.08 -26.57 3.43
N LYS A 90 -10.92 -25.71 4.00
CA LYS A 90 -11.55 -24.58 3.30
C LYS A 90 -10.81 -23.27 3.46
N ASP A 91 -9.83 -23.19 4.33
CA ASP A 91 -9.07 -22.00 4.61
C ASP A 91 -7.81 -21.96 3.75
N VAL A 92 -7.65 -20.87 3.04
CA VAL A 92 -6.56 -20.64 2.09
C VAL A 92 -5.76 -19.45 2.55
N LEU A 93 -4.55 -19.68 3.04
CA LEU A 93 -3.58 -18.64 3.32
C LEU A 93 -2.96 -18.19 2.01
N PHE A 94 -3.03 -16.89 1.74
CA PHE A 94 -2.51 -16.30 0.51
C PHE A 94 -1.68 -15.06 0.75
N LYS A 95 -0.82 -14.77 -0.23
CA LYS A 95 -0.08 -13.52 -0.33
C LYS A 95 -0.39 -12.87 -1.67
N VAL A 96 -0.69 -11.55 -1.66
CA VAL A 96 -1.04 -10.82 -2.88
C VAL A 96 -0.39 -9.46 -2.91
N ALA A 97 0.16 -9.07 -4.05
CA ALA A 97 0.58 -7.69 -4.31
C ALA A 97 -0.27 -7.08 -5.42
N CYS A 98 -0.68 -5.83 -5.22
CA CYS A 98 -1.65 -5.19 -6.09
C CYS A 98 -1.49 -3.67 -6.16
N GLU A 99 -2.07 -3.10 -7.19
CA GLU A 99 -2.23 -1.66 -7.38
C GLU A 99 -3.04 -1.03 -6.24
N ALA A 100 -2.75 0.23 -5.95
CA ALA A 100 -3.52 1.03 -5.01
C ALA A 100 -5.01 1.06 -5.34
N GLY A 101 -5.85 0.94 -4.30
CA GLY A 101 -7.31 0.95 -4.45
C GLY A 101 -7.92 -0.40 -4.86
N THR A 102 -7.13 -1.48 -4.87
CA THR A 102 -7.64 -2.85 -4.99
C THR A 102 -8.32 -3.27 -3.70
N TYR A 103 -9.50 -3.88 -3.81
CA TYR A 103 -10.28 -4.38 -2.69
C TYR A 103 -10.03 -5.89 -2.53
N ILE A 104 -9.22 -6.28 -1.55
CA ILE A 104 -8.85 -7.69 -1.32
C ILE A 104 -10.08 -8.51 -0.88
N ARG A 105 -10.98 -7.92 -0.09
CA ARG A 105 -12.25 -8.56 0.25
C ARG A 105 -13.07 -8.92 -0.99
N LYS A 106 -13.11 -8.02 -1.97
CA LYS A 106 -13.79 -8.27 -3.24
C LYS A 106 -13.05 -9.32 -4.07
N LEU A 107 -11.72 -9.31 -4.05
CA LEU A 107 -10.89 -10.30 -4.74
C LEU A 107 -11.19 -11.73 -4.23
N CYS A 108 -11.21 -11.94 -2.91
CA CYS A 108 -11.58 -13.24 -2.32
C CYS A 108 -12.98 -13.68 -2.76
N HIS A 109 -13.96 -12.77 -2.70
CA HIS A 109 -15.32 -13.05 -3.15
C HIS A 109 -15.35 -13.45 -4.63
N ASP A 110 -14.63 -12.75 -5.51
CA ASP A 110 -14.62 -13.02 -6.94
C ASP A 110 -13.94 -14.34 -7.29
N VAL A 111 -12.86 -14.70 -6.57
CA VAL A 111 -12.25 -16.04 -6.67
C VAL A 111 -13.29 -17.13 -6.34
N GLY A 112 -14.03 -16.97 -5.23
CA GLY A 112 -15.08 -17.92 -4.86
C GLY A 112 -16.20 -18.03 -5.89
N GLN A 113 -16.57 -16.92 -6.54
CA GLN A 113 -17.54 -16.92 -7.64
C GLN A 113 -17.01 -17.64 -8.88
N ALA A 114 -15.74 -17.40 -9.25
CA ALA A 114 -15.10 -18.06 -10.38
C ALA A 114 -15.01 -19.60 -10.19
N LEU A 115 -14.79 -20.03 -8.95
CA LEU A 115 -14.79 -21.44 -8.56
C LEU A 115 -16.20 -22.03 -8.39
N ARG A 116 -17.26 -21.23 -8.43
CA ARG A 116 -18.66 -21.61 -8.19
C ARG A 116 -18.93 -22.24 -6.82
N VAL A 117 -18.10 -21.93 -5.84
CA VAL A 117 -18.28 -22.43 -4.46
C VAL A 117 -18.60 -21.31 -3.47
N GLY A 118 -18.31 -20.05 -3.85
CA GLY A 118 -18.36 -18.90 -2.96
C GLY A 118 -17.15 -18.86 -2.02
N ALA A 119 -16.74 -17.63 -1.66
CA ALA A 119 -15.69 -17.40 -0.67
C ALA A 119 -15.85 -16.04 0.00
N HIS A 120 -15.19 -15.87 1.14
CA HIS A 120 -15.03 -14.58 1.80
C HIS A 120 -13.65 -14.46 2.41
N MET A 121 -13.23 -13.25 2.66
CA MET A 121 -12.00 -12.93 3.38
C MET A 121 -12.25 -13.07 4.89
N SER A 122 -11.54 -13.96 5.55
CA SER A 122 -11.61 -14.15 7.01
C SER A 122 -10.67 -13.21 7.73
N GLU A 123 -9.40 -13.16 7.30
CA GLU A 123 -8.35 -12.33 7.89
C GLU A 123 -7.56 -11.63 6.81
N LEU A 124 -7.02 -10.45 7.17
CA LEU A 124 -6.14 -9.70 6.28
C LEU A 124 -5.15 -8.86 7.08
N ARG A 125 -3.90 -8.87 6.62
CA ARG A 125 -2.81 -8.06 7.14
C ARG A 125 -2.07 -7.40 5.98
N ARG A 126 -1.93 -6.08 6.00
CA ARG A 126 -1.14 -5.36 5.01
C ARG A 126 0.33 -5.39 5.42
N THR A 127 1.15 -6.13 4.67
CA THR A 127 2.58 -6.32 4.96
C THR A 127 3.45 -5.23 4.36
N LYS A 128 2.95 -4.53 3.29
CA LYS A 128 3.75 -3.53 2.60
C LYS A 128 2.93 -2.41 1.96
N VAL A 129 3.48 -1.20 1.97
CA VAL A 129 2.99 -0.02 1.23
C VAL A 129 4.19 0.65 0.54
N GLY A 130 4.34 0.48 -0.77
CA GLY A 130 5.57 0.87 -1.47
C GLY A 130 6.78 0.19 -0.85
N ASP A 131 7.75 0.96 -0.37
CA ASP A 131 8.97 0.46 0.29
C ASP A 131 8.84 0.35 1.82
N LEU A 132 7.70 0.77 2.38
CA LEU A 132 7.42 0.61 3.81
C LEU A 132 6.94 -0.82 4.08
N THR A 133 7.68 -1.54 4.91
CA THR A 133 7.39 -2.92 5.34
C THR A 133 7.01 -2.95 6.81
N GLU A 134 6.59 -4.10 7.30
CA GLU A 134 6.26 -4.30 8.72
C GLU A 134 7.47 -4.08 9.64
N GLU A 135 8.70 -4.33 9.15
CA GLU A 135 9.93 -4.10 9.89
C GLU A 135 10.16 -2.62 10.26
N ASN A 136 9.53 -1.72 9.51
CA ASN A 136 9.61 -0.27 9.72
C ASN A 136 8.43 0.26 10.55
N THR A 137 7.59 -0.61 11.10
CA THR A 137 6.41 -0.20 11.86
C THR A 137 6.65 -0.22 13.36
N HIS A 138 5.97 0.68 14.04
CA HIS A 138 5.94 0.75 15.50
C HIS A 138 4.50 0.63 15.99
N SER A 139 4.30 -0.05 17.09
CA SER A 139 3.00 -0.16 17.73
C SER A 139 2.60 1.17 18.37
N LEU A 140 1.30 1.36 18.59
CA LEU A 140 0.80 2.54 19.31
C LEU A 140 1.34 2.63 20.73
N VAL A 141 1.69 1.50 21.34
CA VAL A 141 2.29 1.45 22.68
C VAL A 141 3.72 2.01 22.63
N GLU A 142 4.55 1.53 21.69
CA GLU A 142 5.93 2.03 21.51
C GLU A 142 5.94 3.54 21.21
N ILE A 143 5.03 4.00 20.35
CA ILE A 143 4.92 5.42 20.00
C ILE A 143 4.55 6.26 21.22
N ARG A 144 3.60 5.80 22.03
CA ARG A 144 3.18 6.47 23.25
C ARG A 144 4.34 6.52 24.27
N ASP A 145 5.00 5.41 24.48
CA ASP A 145 6.06 5.29 25.49
C ASP A 145 7.26 6.17 25.13
N ALA A 146 7.66 6.20 23.85
CA ALA A 146 8.69 7.12 23.37
C ALA A 146 8.30 8.59 23.50
N TYR A 147 7.01 8.92 23.27
CA TYR A 147 6.50 10.28 23.45
C TYR A 147 6.48 10.72 24.90
N GLU A 148 6.00 9.90 25.83
CA GLU A 148 5.99 10.22 27.26
C GLU A 148 7.43 10.33 27.81
N PHE A 149 8.34 9.44 27.42
CA PHE A 149 9.75 9.52 27.79
C PHE A 149 10.38 10.85 27.34
N TRP A 150 10.14 11.26 26.09
CA TRP A 150 10.60 12.56 25.61
C TRP A 150 10.01 13.73 26.40
N LYS A 151 8.74 13.64 26.73
CA LYS A 151 8.04 14.71 27.46
C LYS A 151 8.60 14.91 28.88
N GLU A 152 8.94 13.81 29.55
CA GLU A 152 9.50 13.81 30.89
C GLU A 152 10.99 14.19 30.94
N ASN A 153 11.79 13.56 30.09
CA ASN A 153 13.24 13.65 30.13
C ASN A 153 13.83 14.66 29.13
N LYS A 154 13.05 15.19 28.21
CA LYS A 154 13.48 16.04 27.08
C LYS A 154 14.49 15.36 26.14
N ASP A 155 14.61 14.03 26.21
CA ASP A 155 15.43 13.22 25.33
C ASP A 155 14.60 12.72 24.14
N GLU A 156 15.00 13.12 22.92
CA GLU A 156 14.32 12.80 21.69
C GLU A 156 14.80 11.48 21.05
N ALA A 157 15.79 10.79 21.63
CA ALA A 157 16.48 9.69 20.96
C ALA A 157 15.51 8.57 20.50
N ASP A 158 14.61 8.13 21.37
CA ASP A 158 13.66 7.07 21.04
C ASP A 158 12.54 7.55 20.11
N LEU A 159 12.06 8.78 20.30
CA LEU A 159 11.08 9.37 19.40
C LEU A 159 11.62 9.53 17.97
N ARG A 160 12.90 9.90 17.82
CA ARG A 160 13.56 10.02 16.52
C ARG A 160 13.74 8.69 15.80
N LYS A 161 13.88 7.57 16.51
CA LYS A 161 13.93 6.22 15.91
C LYS A 161 12.60 5.83 15.27
N ILE A 162 11.48 6.30 15.83
CA ILE A 162 10.11 6.01 15.36
C ILE A 162 9.74 6.90 14.18
N LEU A 163 10.25 8.13 14.12
CA LEU A 163 9.92 9.11 13.09
C LEU A 163 10.74 8.89 11.83
N ILE A 164 10.05 8.60 10.74
CA ILE A 164 10.65 8.48 9.41
C ILE A 164 10.64 9.85 8.73
N PRO A 165 11.77 10.32 8.15
CA PRO A 165 11.82 11.58 7.40
C PRO A 165 10.81 11.60 6.24
N VAL A 166 10.21 12.77 5.96
CA VAL A 166 9.20 12.90 4.90
C VAL A 166 9.75 12.58 3.51
N GLU A 167 11.05 12.76 3.30
CA GLU A 167 11.77 12.43 2.06
C GLU A 167 11.66 10.95 1.72
N TYR A 168 11.49 10.07 2.71
CA TYR A 168 11.27 8.65 2.50
C TYR A 168 10.00 8.38 1.66
N ALA A 169 8.98 9.21 1.83
CA ALA A 169 7.75 9.12 1.05
C ALA A 169 7.98 9.36 -0.45
N THR A 170 9.08 10.01 -0.83
CA THR A 170 9.39 10.38 -2.22
C THR A 170 10.53 9.59 -2.83
N MET A 171 11.09 8.59 -2.14
CA MET A 171 12.27 7.85 -2.63
C MET A 171 12.02 7.12 -3.95
N HIS A 172 10.81 6.66 -4.18
CA HIS A 172 10.38 6.01 -5.43
C HIS A 172 10.10 7.01 -6.58
N VAL A 173 10.03 8.32 -6.29
CA VAL A 173 9.77 9.36 -7.29
C VAL A 173 11.07 9.72 -7.99
N LYS A 174 11.01 9.82 -9.32
CA LYS A 174 12.17 10.25 -10.12
C LYS A 174 12.55 11.70 -9.82
N ARG A 175 13.84 11.99 -9.82
CA ARG A 175 14.39 13.25 -9.34
C ARG A 175 14.94 14.13 -10.45
N VAL A 176 14.64 15.43 -10.36
CA VAL A 176 15.30 16.51 -11.09
C VAL A 176 16.16 17.28 -10.08
N PHE A 177 17.43 17.43 -10.38
CA PHE A 177 18.36 18.22 -9.56
C PHE A 177 18.48 19.63 -10.16
N VAL A 178 18.34 20.62 -9.31
CA VAL A 178 18.34 22.02 -9.71
C VAL A 178 19.58 22.74 -9.22
N LYS A 179 19.91 23.88 -9.83
CA LYS A 179 20.96 24.80 -9.36
C LYS A 179 20.50 25.52 -8.10
N ASP A 180 21.42 25.83 -7.20
CA ASP A 180 21.11 26.58 -5.98
C ASP A 180 20.40 27.90 -6.27
N SER A 181 20.80 28.59 -7.37
CA SER A 181 20.16 29.83 -7.82
C SER A 181 18.69 29.69 -8.23
N ALA A 182 18.18 28.45 -8.45
CA ALA A 182 16.78 28.19 -8.79
C ALA A 182 15.94 27.78 -7.59
N VAL A 183 16.56 27.41 -6.47
CA VAL A 183 15.87 26.81 -5.31
C VAL A 183 14.86 27.78 -4.72
N ASP A 184 15.28 29.02 -4.42
CA ASP A 184 14.40 30.01 -3.79
C ASP A 184 13.16 30.31 -4.64
N ALA A 185 13.35 30.53 -5.94
CA ALA A 185 12.25 30.78 -6.87
C ALA A 185 11.27 29.60 -6.91
N MET A 186 11.78 28.36 -6.94
CA MET A 186 10.94 27.15 -6.94
C MET A 186 10.19 26.96 -5.61
N CYS A 187 10.83 27.23 -4.48
CA CYS A 187 10.17 27.17 -3.16
C CYS A 187 9.02 28.17 -3.05
N ASN A 188 9.07 29.26 -3.80
CA ASN A 188 8.03 30.28 -3.91
C ASN A 188 7.03 30.04 -5.07
N GLY A 189 7.05 28.83 -5.67
CA GLY A 189 6.07 28.41 -6.67
C GLY A 189 6.37 28.79 -8.12
N SER A 190 7.60 29.27 -8.41
CA SER A 190 8.00 29.59 -9.80
C SER A 190 8.20 28.30 -10.63
N PRO A 191 7.90 28.33 -11.94
CA PRO A 191 8.18 27.22 -12.85
C PRO A 191 9.67 26.91 -12.94
N LEU A 192 10.01 25.63 -13.05
CA LEU A 192 11.37 25.20 -13.32
C LEU A 192 11.71 25.33 -14.82
N TYR A 193 12.68 26.17 -15.14
CA TYR A 193 13.19 26.32 -16.50
C TYR A 193 14.43 25.44 -16.74
N PRO A 194 14.70 24.99 -17.99
CA PRO A 194 15.85 24.14 -18.32
C PRO A 194 17.19 24.67 -17.84
N LYS A 195 17.39 25.98 -17.87
CA LYS A 195 18.62 26.65 -17.37
C LYS A 195 18.86 26.45 -15.87
N GLY A 196 17.81 26.19 -15.10
CA GLY A 196 17.88 25.92 -13.66
C GLY A 196 18.18 24.45 -13.32
N ILE A 197 18.21 23.55 -14.30
CA ILE A 197 18.41 22.12 -14.10
C ILE A 197 19.90 21.79 -14.19
N THR A 198 20.41 21.00 -13.23
CA THR A 198 21.81 20.47 -13.25
C THR A 198 21.83 19.02 -13.73
N ARG A 199 20.87 18.20 -13.30
CA ARG A 199 20.81 16.79 -13.64
C ARG A 199 19.35 16.28 -13.60
N ILE A 200 19.04 15.37 -14.50
CA ILE A 200 17.76 14.66 -14.57
C ILE A 200 18.02 13.17 -14.44
N GLN A 201 17.25 12.49 -13.60
CA GLN A 201 17.27 11.04 -13.53
C GLN A 201 16.72 10.45 -14.84
N LYS A 202 17.33 9.37 -15.35
CA LYS A 202 16.90 8.72 -16.61
C LYS A 202 15.39 8.37 -16.59
N ASN A 203 14.75 8.50 -17.75
CA ASN A 203 13.33 8.15 -17.97
C ASN A 203 12.32 9.00 -17.16
N ILE A 204 12.63 10.25 -16.85
CA ILE A 204 11.67 11.21 -16.25
C ILE A 204 10.64 11.68 -17.28
N PHE A 205 11.06 11.88 -18.52
CA PHE A 205 10.18 12.24 -19.62
C PHE A 205 9.91 11.00 -20.49
N LYS A 206 8.75 10.43 -20.35
CA LYS A 206 8.08 9.71 -21.42
C LYS A 206 6.79 10.47 -21.66
N GLU A 207 6.75 11.16 -22.81
CA GLU A 207 5.63 11.94 -23.38
C GLU A 207 5.47 13.33 -22.80
#